data_7580c5534d68cd4497dbb5c30888c1e7
#
_entry.id   7580c5534d68cd4497dbb5c30888c1e7
#
_cell.length_a   1.000
_cell.length_b   1.000
_cell.length_c   1.000
_cell.angle_alpha   90.00
_cell.angle_beta   90.00
_cell.angle_gamma   90.00
#
_symmetry.space_group_name_H-M   'P 1'
#
loop_
_entity.id
_entity.type
_entity.pdbx_description
1 polymer ?
#
loop_
_entity_poly.entity_id
_entity_poly.type
_entity_poly.pdbx_seq_one_letter_code
_entity_poly.pdbx_strand_id
1 'polypeptide(L)'
;MTEKPHNKPECLNFSSGPCTKRPGWSVDILKNASLGRSHRSPEGKLKLSIAIDLTREQLEIPDDYKIGIVPASDTGAIEMAMWNLLGSRPVEVLSWEVFGKDWKKDVEEQLKIPGSTYHDVEFGIIPDLYKINFDNDIIFTWNGTTSGAKVPNADWIPNNRKGLTLCDATSAVFAQDLDWSKLDATTFSWQKVLGGEAAHGILILSPRAIELLENYSPSWPIPKIFRLTKNKKLIEGVFRGETLNTPSMLCVEDYIDALEWVKSIGGYQGTIKRADHNFSIIKKWVDQSNWVDFLCESEENLSNTSVCLKFSNNLSELNEVDQRAFAKAIGKLLNDEKVAYDIVNHRSAPPGLRLSLIHI
;
A
#
# COMPACT_ATOMS: atom_id res chain seq x y z
N MET A 1 -4.25 -39.51 7.64
CA MET A 1 -4.97 -38.26 8.01
C MET A 1 -4.04 -37.53 8.95
N THR A 2 -3.64 -36.33 8.61
CA THR A 2 -2.90 -35.43 9.52
C THR A 2 -3.83 -35.05 10.68
N GLU A 3 -3.37 -35.23 11.92
CA GLU A 3 -4.13 -34.79 13.09
C GLU A 3 -4.33 -33.27 13.05
N LYS A 4 -5.51 -32.81 13.45
CA LYS A 4 -5.83 -31.41 13.56
C LYS A 4 -4.97 -30.77 14.67
N PRO A 5 -4.32 -29.61 14.44
CA PRO A 5 -3.54 -28.94 15.48
C PRO A 5 -4.40 -28.63 16.72
N HIS A 6 -3.85 -28.86 17.90
CA HIS A 6 -4.55 -28.56 19.18
C HIS A 6 -4.58 -27.06 19.47
N ASN A 7 -3.52 -26.34 19.09
CA ASN A 7 -3.41 -24.91 19.32
C ASN A 7 -4.06 -24.11 18.19
N LYS A 8 -4.82 -23.10 18.55
CA LYS A 8 -5.38 -22.12 17.60
C LYS A 8 -4.52 -20.85 17.59
N PRO A 9 -4.50 -20.10 16.47
CA PRO A 9 -3.86 -18.79 16.44
C PRO A 9 -4.47 -17.84 17.46
N GLU A 10 -3.66 -16.99 18.08
CA GLU A 10 -4.14 -15.91 18.96
C GLU A 10 -4.85 -14.82 18.16
N CYS A 11 -4.32 -14.47 16.98
CA CYS A 11 -4.95 -13.55 16.04
C CYS A 11 -5.52 -14.34 14.86
N LEU A 12 -6.80 -14.10 14.57
CA LEU A 12 -7.53 -14.81 13.50
C LEU A 12 -7.68 -13.95 12.23
N ASN A 13 -7.26 -12.69 12.27
CA ASN A 13 -7.52 -11.72 11.22
C ASN A 13 -6.38 -11.73 10.19
N PHE A 14 -6.65 -12.35 9.06
CA PHE A 14 -5.71 -12.43 7.93
C PHE A 14 -6.10 -11.51 6.76
N SER A 15 -7.01 -10.56 7.01
CA SER A 15 -7.39 -9.57 6.01
C SER A 15 -6.18 -8.74 5.58
N SER A 16 -6.07 -8.46 4.29
CA SER A 16 -5.04 -7.57 3.75
C SER A 16 -5.50 -6.13 3.57
N GLY A 17 -6.57 -5.76 4.27
CA GLY A 17 -7.02 -4.38 4.38
C GLY A 17 -8.50 -4.24 4.70
N PRO A 18 -8.85 -3.80 5.90
CA PRO A 18 -7.95 -3.39 7.00
C PRO A 18 -7.23 -4.57 7.65
N CYS A 19 -6.02 -4.31 8.16
CA CYS A 19 -5.26 -5.28 8.94
C CYS A 19 -5.55 -5.15 10.43
N THR A 20 -5.15 -6.17 11.20
CA THR A 20 -5.27 -6.17 12.67
C THR A 20 -4.49 -5.02 13.28
N LYS A 21 -5.00 -4.46 14.37
CA LYS A 21 -4.30 -3.50 15.22
C LYS A 21 -2.99 -4.08 15.78
N ARG A 22 -2.05 -3.21 16.13
CA ARG A 22 -0.79 -3.60 16.78
C ARG A 22 -1.00 -4.46 18.02
N PRO A 23 -0.07 -5.34 18.40
CA PRO A 23 -0.14 -6.09 19.66
C PRO A 23 -0.35 -5.17 20.86
N GLY A 24 -1.24 -5.59 21.78
CA GLY A 24 -1.58 -4.84 22.98
C GLY A 24 -2.43 -3.59 22.75
N TRP A 25 -2.92 -3.35 21.54
CA TRP A 25 -3.86 -2.27 21.30
C TRP A 25 -5.18 -2.52 22.01
N SER A 26 -5.74 -1.48 22.61
CA SER A 26 -7.11 -1.48 23.15
C SER A 26 -7.74 -0.12 22.92
N VAL A 27 -9.06 -0.05 23.00
CA VAL A 27 -9.80 1.22 22.85
C VAL A 27 -9.40 2.26 23.91
N ASP A 28 -8.75 1.84 24.97
CA ASP A 28 -8.28 2.72 26.06
C ASP A 28 -7.23 3.74 25.62
N ILE A 29 -6.49 3.45 24.53
CA ILE A 29 -5.55 4.40 23.96
C ILE A 29 -6.24 5.70 23.49
N LEU A 30 -7.53 5.62 23.16
CA LEU A 30 -8.32 6.74 22.65
C LEU A 30 -9.03 7.54 23.76
N LYS A 31 -8.86 7.18 25.05
CA LYS A 31 -9.52 7.88 26.16
C LYS A 31 -9.24 9.38 26.23
N ASN A 32 -8.03 9.78 25.84
CA ASN A 32 -7.57 11.17 25.85
C ASN A 32 -7.51 11.77 24.45
N ALA A 33 -8.12 11.12 23.46
CA ALA A 33 -8.13 11.63 22.09
C ALA A 33 -8.90 12.96 22.00
N SER A 34 -8.41 13.89 21.17
CA SER A 34 -8.99 15.23 20.97
C SER A 34 -10.29 15.16 20.14
N LEU A 35 -11.25 14.33 20.58
CA LEU A 35 -12.52 14.15 19.87
C LEU A 35 -13.47 15.32 20.12
N GLY A 36 -14.23 15.69 19.08
CA GLY A 36 -15.18 16.81 19.16
C GLY A 36 -14.52 18.19 19.17
N ARG A 37 -13.19 18.27 19.14
CA ARG A 37 -12.45 19.54 18.97
C ARG A 37 -12.25 19.84 17.49
N SER A 38 -12.15 21.11 17.15
CA SER A 38 -11.82 21.49 15.77
C SER A 38 -10.41 21.02 15.41
N HIS A 39 -10.27 20.33 14.29
CA HIS A 39 -8.94 20.01 13.71
C HIS A 39 -8.11 21.26 13.36
N ARG A 40 -8.73 22.45 13.31
CA ARG A 40 -8.09 23.74 13.08
C ARG A 40 -7.69 24.45 14.37
N SER A 41 -8.04 23.92 15.53
CA SER A 41 -7.55 24.41 16.82
C SER A 41 -6.04 24.17 16.92
N PRO A 42 -5.32 24.88 17.80
CA PRO A 42 -3.89 24.62 18.02
C PRO A 42 -3.62 23.15 18.38
N GLU A 43 -4.46 22.53 19.20
CA GLU A 43 -4.36 21.14 19.59
C GLU A 43 -4.58 20.19 18.40
N GLY A 44 -5.63 20.41 17.59
CA GLY A 44 -5.91 19.59 16.41
C GLY A 44 -4.78 19.67 15.36
N LYS A 45 -4.28 20.87 15.10
CA LYS A 45 -3.12 21.08 14.20
C LYS A 45 -1.86 20.39 14.74
N LEU A 46 -1.62 20.46 16.05
CA LEU A 46 -0.48 19.79 16.68
C LEU A 46 -0.54 18.26 16.48
N LYS A 47 -1.71 17.64 16.67
CA LYS A 47 -1.86 16.19 16.44
C LYS A 47 -1.60 15.80 15.00
N LEU A 48 -2.10 16.58 14.04
CA LEU A 48 -1.84 16.35 12.62
C LEU A 48 -0.35 16.55 12.26
N SER A 49 0.31 17.54 12.85
CA SER A 49 1.76 17.74 12.68
C SER A 49 2.55 16.56 13.28
N ILE A 50 2.22 16.13 14.51
CA ILE A 50 2.85 14.96 15.14
C ILE A 50 2.74 13.71 14.25
N ALA A 51 1.58 13.47 13.65
CA ALA A 51 1.41 12.32 12.75
C ALA A 51 2.33 12.41 11.52
N ILE A 52 2.51 13.61 10.95
CA ILE A 52 3.45 13.87 9.84
C ILE A 52 4.90 13.67 10.29
N ASP A 53 5.28 14.27 11.42
CA ASP A 53 6.64 14.25 11.93
C ASP A 53 7.08 12.82 12.30
N LEU A 54 6.21 12.06 12.98
CA LEU A 54 6.46 10.64 13.28
C LEU A 54 6.51 9.79 12.01
N THR A 55 5.69 10.07 11.00
CA THR A 55 5.77 9.39 9.70
C THR A 55 7.15 9.60 9.08
N ARG A 56 7.65 10.84 9.07
CA ARG A 56 9.00 11.17 8.58
C ARG A 56 10.08 10.42 9.36
N GLU A 57 10.01 10.50 10.69
CA GLU A 57 11.00 9.89 11.59
C GLU A 57 11.04 8.37 11.40
N GLN A 58 9.87 7.71 11.44
CA GLN A 58 9.81 6.25 11.42
C GLN A 58 10.09 5.65 10.03
N LEU A 59 9.90 6.39 8.94
CA LEU A 59 10.22 5.96 7.57
C LEU A 59 11.54 6.53 7.06
N GLU A 60 12.28 7.30 7.87
CA GLU A 60 13.55 7.93 7.51
C GLU A 60 13.46 8.76 6.21
N ILE A 61 12.30 9.45 6.02
CA ILE A 61 12.06 10.26 4.83
C ILE A 61 12.92 11.52 4.86
N PRO A 62 13.66 11.86 3.77
CA PRO A 62 14.50 13.05 3.73
C PRO A 62 13.76 14.35 4.05
N ASP A 63 14.44 15.32 4.66
CA ASP A 63 13.83 16.57 5.15
C ASP A 63 13.26 17.45 4.04
N ASP A 64 13.80 17.37 2.85
CA ASP A 64 13.36 18.13 1.67
C ASP A 64 12.11 17.56 0.98
N TYR A 65 11.66 16.36 1.41
CA TYR A 65 10.38 15.79 0.96
C TYR A 65 9.21 16.40 1.73
N LYS A 66 8.06 16.49 1.10
CA LYS A 66 6.80 16.94 1.71
C LYS A 66 5.89 15.74 2.01
N ILE A 67 5.31 15.71 3.21
CA ILE A 67 4.39 14.65 3.64
C ILE A 67 3.05 15.29 3.96
N GLY A 68 1.99 14.85 3.30
CA GLY A 68 0.63 15.35 3.50
C GLY A 68 -0.35 14.26 3.91
N ILE A 69 -1.26 14.59 4.84
CA ILE A 69 -2.42 13.77 5.15
C ILE A 69 -3.55 14.19 4.21
N VAL A 70 -3.99 13.28 3.36
CA VAL A 70 -4.95 13.54 2.28
C VAL A 70 -6.19 12.64 2.41
N PRO A 71 -7.34 13.01 1.80
CA PRO A 71 -8.58 12.25 1.94
C PRO A 71 -8.59 10.94 1.17
N ALA A 72 -9.56 10.08 1.51
CA ALA A 72 -10.02 8.92 0.77
C ALA A 72 -9.00 7.76 0.66
N SER A 73 -8.28 7.48 1.74
CA SER A 73 -7.27 6.41 1.81
C SER A 73 -6.21 6.53 0.71
N ASP A 74 -5.57 5.43 0.36
CA ASP A 74 -4.58 5.45 -0.71
C ASP A 74 -5.20 5.72 -2.09
N THR A 75 -6.40 5.25 -2.36
CA THR A 75 -7.09 5.55 -3.62
C THR A 75 -7.12 7.06 -3.89
N GLY A 76 -7.51 7.84 -2.89
CA GLY A 76 -7.49 9.31 -3.02
C GLY A 76 -6.09 9.90 -3.10
N ALA A 77 -5.11 9.31 -2.42
CA ALA A 77 -3.72 9.81 -2.43
C ALA A 77 -3.05 9.59 -3.79
N ILE A 78 -3.17 8.39 -4.37
CA ILE A 78 -2.55 8.09 -5.67
C ILE A 78 -3.27 8.82 -6.81
N GLU A 79 -4.61 8.87 -6.82
CA GLU A 79 -5.36 9.67 -7.79
C GLU A 79 -4.98 11.16 -7.67
N MET A 80 -4.84 11.69 -6.45
CA MET A 80 -4.37 13.06 -6.25
C MET A 80 -2.98 13.28 -6.87
N ALA A 81 -2.05 12.35 -6.69
CA ALA A 81 -0.75 12.42 -7.33
C ALA A 81 -0.87 12.37 -8.86
N MET A 82 -1.64 11.43 -9.41
CA MET A 82 -1.86 11.27 -10.85
C MET A 82 -2.47 12.54 -11.47
N TRP A 83 -3.55 13.07 -10.91
CA TRP A 83 -4.27 14.25 -11.43
C TRP A 83 -3.44 15.53 -11.38
N ASN A 84 -2.47 15.63 -10.48
CA ASN A 84 -1.61 16.82 -10.35
C ASN A 84 -0.29 16.72 -11.10
N LEU A 85 0.30 15.52 -11.22
CA LEU A 85 1.67 15.34 -11.69
C LEU A 85 1.77 14.80 -13.11
N LEU A 86 0.78 14.01 -13.59
CA LEU A 86 0.83 13.41 -14.91
C LEU A 86 0.36 14.36 -16.02
N GLY A 87 0.73 14.03 -17.27
CA GLY A 87 0.28 14.71 -18.50
C GLY A 87 1.27 15.71 -19.09
N SER A 88 2.37 15.99 -18.42
CA SER A 88 3.50 16.73 -19.01
C SER A 88 4.36 15.86 -19.92
N ARG A 89 4.29 14.55 -19.74
CA ARG A 89 4.97 13.50 -20.51
C ARG A 89 4.03 12.32 -20.72
N PRO A 90 4.33 11.40 -21.65
CA PRO A 90 3.72 10.08 -21.69
C PRO A 90 3.98 9.33 -20.39
N VAL A 91 3.21 8.27 -20.12
CA VAL A 91 3.30 7.49 -18.87
C VAL A 91 3.63 6.02 -19.20
N GLU A 92 4.58 5.45 -18.49
CA GLU A 92 4.81 4.01 -18.40
C GLU A 92 3.98 3.48 -17.23
N VAL A 93 2.93 2.72 -17.51
CA VAL A 93 2.06 2.13 -16.49
C VAL A 93 2.41 0.67 -16.30
N LEU A 94 2.85 0.30 -15.10
CA LEU A 94 3.20 -1.08 -14.77
C LEU A 94 2.07 -1.70 -13.95
N SER A 95 1.48 -2.80 -14.42
CA SER A 95 0.35 -3.45 -13.75
C SER A 95 0.47 -4.98 -13.78
N TRP A 96 0.35 -5.59 -12.60
CA TRP A 96 0.40 -7.04 -12.39
C TRP A 96 -0.58 -7.52 -11.31
N GLU A 97 -1.50 -6.63 -10.93
CA GLU A 97 -2.51 -6.90 -9.91
C GLU A 97 -3.69 -5.92 -10.05
N VAL A 98 -4.72 -6.06 -9.20
CA VAL A 98 -5.99 -5.32 -9.36
C VAL A 98 -5.79 -3.80 -9.31
N PHE A 99 -5.06 -3.28 -8.32
CA PHE A 99 -4.91 -1.83 -8.12
C PHE A 99 -4.07 -1.20 -9.24
N GLY A 100 -2.95 -1.81 -9.63
CA GLY A 100 -2.18 -1.36 -10.79
C GLY A 100 -3.00 -1.34 -12.08
N LYS A 101 -3.94 -2.29 -12.25
CA LYS A 101 -4.89 -2.28 -13.38
C LYS A 101 -5.92 -1.16 -13.27
N ASP A 102 -6.29 -0.73 -12.08
CA ASP A 102 -7.17 0.42 -11.90
C ASP A 102 -6.42 1.73 -12.21
N TRP A 103 -5.17 1.89 -11.77
CA TRP A 103 -4.32 3.04 -12.17
C TRP A 103 -4.09 3.09 -13.69
N LYS A 104 -3.97 1.92 -14.34
CA LYS A 104 -3.93 1.84 -15.81
C LYS A 104 -5.17 2.44 -16.45
N LYS A 105 -6.37 2.08 -15.97
CA LYS A 105 -7.63 2.62 -16.48
C LYS A 105 -7.72 4.12 -16.28
N ASP A 106 -7.22 4.65 -15.17
CA ASP A 106 -7.20 6.09 -14.94
C ASP A 106 -6.35 6.83 -15.97
N VAL A 107 -5.14 6.33 -16.26
CA VAL A 107 -4.27 6.91 -17.30
C VAL A 107 -4.91 6.80 -18.68
N GLU A 108 -5.47 5.64 -19.02
CA GLU A 108 -5.99 5.31 -20.35
C GLU A 108 -7.35 5.96 -20.63
N GLU A 109 -8.29 5.84 -19.71
CA GLU A 109 -9.70 6.15 -19.93
C GLU A 109 -10.11 7.52 -19.37
N GLN A 110 -9.52 7.94 -18.21
CA GLN A 110 -9.89 9.18 -17.54
C GLN A 110 -8.97 10.33 -17.94
N LEU A 111 -7.67 10.19 -17.73
CA LEU A 111 -6.68 11.21 -18.05
C LEU A 111 -6.35 11.24 -19.56
N LYS A 112 -6.47 10.11 -20.24
CA LYS A 112 -6.28 9.94 -21.69
C LYS A 112 -4.95 10.52 -22.18
N ILE A 113 -3.87 10.18 -21.47
CA ILE A 113 -2.54 10.73 -21.73
C ILE A 113 -1.96 10.09 -23.01
N PRO A 114 -1.73 10.86 -24.06
CA PRO A 114 -1.28 10.33 -25.33
C PRO A 114 0.16 9.79 -25.25
N GLY A 115 0.44 8.74 -26.02
CA GLY A 115 1.77 8.13 -26.10
C GLY A 115 2.17 7.29 -24.89
N SER A 116 1.24 7.03 -23.95
CA SER A 116 1.50 6.18 -22.80
C SER A 116 1.67 4.72 -23.20
N THR A 117 2.53 4.01 -22.45
CA THR A 117 2.84 2.58 -22.63
C THR A 117 2.31 1.79 -21.45
N TYR A 118 1.72 0.64 -21.72
CA TYR A 118 1.10 -0.21 -20.70
C TYR A 118 1.81 -1.55 -20.60
N HIS A 119 2.50 -1.78 -19.49
CA HIS A 119 3.19 -3.02 -19.13
C HIS A 119 2.25 -3.86 -18.25
N ASP A 120 1.19 -4.40 -18.87
CA ASP A 120 0.16 -5.20 -18.19
C ASP A 120 0.48 -6.67 -18.33
N VAL A 121 0.73 -7.34 -17.20
CA VAL A 121 1.10 -8.74 -17.15
C VAL A 121 0.15 -9.52 -16.24
N GLU A 122 0.26 -10.84 -16.27
CA GLU A 122 -0.53 -11.74 -15.44
C GLU A 122 -0.21 -11.57 -13.94
N PHE A 123 -1.17 -11.94 -13.12
CA PHE A 123 -1.01 -11.93 -11.66
C PHE A 123 0.16 -12.82 -11.22
N GLY A 124 0.98 -12.33 -10.32
CA GLY A 124 2.16 -13.05 -9.82
C GLY A 124 3.42 -12.88 -10.67
N ILE A 125 3.33 -12.16 -11.78
CA ILE A 125 4.47 -11.86 -12.65
C ILE A 125 4.76 -10.36 -12.58
N ILE A 126 6.04 -9.96 -12.50
CA ILE A 126 6.46 -8.57 -12.59
C ILE A 126 6.85 -8.26 -14.05
N PRO A 127 6.45 -7.12 -14.62
CA PRO A 127 6.92 -6.70 -15.94
C PRO A 127 8.45 -6.63 -16.02
N ASP A 128 8.99 -6.72 -17.23
CA ASP A 128 10.44 -6.52 -17.46
C ASP A 128 10.82 -5.06 -17.14
N LEU A 129 11.32 -4.83 -15.94
CA LEU A 129 11.67 -3.51 -15.40
C LEU A 129 12.82 -2.83 -16.17
N TYR A 130 13.63 -3.59 -16.93
CA TYR A 130 14.74 -3.05 -17.72
C TYR A 130 14.29 -2.48 -19.08
N LYS A 131 13.02 -2.69 -19.48
CA LYS A 131 12.44 -2.13 -20.71
C LYS A 131 11.70 -0.82 -20.51
N ILE A 132 11.67 -0.28 -19.29
CA ILE A 132 10.93 0.94 -18.96
C ILE A 132 11.67 2.17 -19.51
N ASN A 133 10.92 3.05 -20.16
CA ASN A 133 11.46 4.32 -20.65
C ASN A 133 11.37 5.41 -19.57
N PHE A 134 12.49 5.70 -18.94
CA PHE A 134 12.58 6.70 -17.86
C PHE A 134 12.60 8.18 -18.34
N ASP A 135 12.44 8.43 -19.63
CA ASP A 135 12.11 9.76 -20.15
C ASP A 135 10.62 10.09 -19.94
N ASN A 136 9.77 9.06 -19.78
CA ASN A 136 8.36 9.15 -19.45
C ASN A 136 8.16 9.15 -17.93
N ASP A 137 6.99 9.62 -17.47
CA ASP A 137 6.57 9.43 -16.08
C ASP A 137 6.17 7.96 -15.86
N ILE A 138 6.43 7.42 -14.68
CA ILE A 138 6.15 6.01 -14.38
C ILE A 138 5.12 5.94 -13.24
N ILE A 139 4.13 5.05 -13.36
CA ILE A 139 3.24 4.69 -12.26
C ILE A 139 3.22 3.19 -12.05
N PHE A 140 3.34 2.77 -10.80
CA PHE A 140 3.36 1.35 -10.42
C PHE A 140 2.96 1.15 -8.96
N THR A 141 2.57 -0.07 -8.61
CA THR A 141 2.43 -0.52 -7.22
C THR A 141 3.76 -1.14 -6.77
N TRP A 142 4.29 -0.75 -5.59
CA TRP A 142 5.49 -1.40 -5.05
C TRP A 142 5.26 -2.88 -4.75
N ASN A 143 4.10 -3.16 -4.19
CA ASN A 143 3.70 -4.50 -3.76
C ASN A 143 2.28 -4.82 -4.21
N GLY A 144 2.11 -5.84 -5.02
CA GLY A 144 0.81 -6.27 -5.52
C GLY A 144 0.01 -7.05 -4.47
N THR A 145 -0.90 -6.36 -3.78
CA THR A 145 -1.73 -6.93 -2.71
C THR A 145 -2.58 -8.12 -3.16
N THR A 146 -2.93 -8.20 -4.44
CA THR A 146 -3.81 -9.26 -4.97
C THR A 146 -3.07 -10.28 -5.82
N SER A 147 -1.77 -10.10 -6.03
CA SER A 147 -0.89 -11.02 -6.78
C SER A 147 0.19 -11.65 -5.93
N GLY A 148 0.49 -11.12 -4.74
CA GLY A 148 1.58 -11.60 -3.91
C GLY A 148 2.97 -11.34 -4.50
N ALA A 149 3.07 -10.47 -5.49
CA ALA A 149 4.31 -10.12 -6.16
C ALA A 149 4.69 -8.65 -5.90
N LYS A 150 5.94 -8.40 -5.55
CA LYS A 150 6.51 -7.06 -5.31
C LYS A 150 7.68 -6.78 -6.26
N VAL A 151 8.01 -5.52 -6.51
CA VAL A 151 9.30 -5.18 -7.13
C VAL A 151 10.44 -5.64 -6.21
N PRO A 152 11.56 -6.15 -6.77
CA PRO A 152 12.64 -6.69 -5.95
C PRO A 152 13.30 -5.62 -5.07
N ASN A 153 13.55 -4.45 -5.64
CA ASN A 153 14.16 -3.28 -5.01
C ASN A 153 13.96 -2.05 -5.90
N ALA A 154 14.67 -0.94 -5.66
CA ALA A 154 14.62 0.28 -6.46
C ALA A 154 15.77 0.43 -7.48
N ASP A 155 16.67 -0.56 -7.63
CA ASP A 155 17.87 -0.45 -8.47
C ASP A 155 17.56 -0.29 -9.96
N TRP A 156 16.39 -0.80 -10.39
CA TRP A 156 15.92 -0.64 -11.75
C TRP A 156 15.55 0.81 -12.13
N ILE A 157 15.38 1.70 -11.14
CA ILE A 157 15.06 3.12 -11.37
C ILE A 157 16.37 3.93 -11.45
N PRO A 158 16.76 4.49 -12.60
CA PRO A 158 17.99 5.24 -12.73
C PRO A 158 17.92 6.60 -12.01
N ASN A 159 19.08 7.08 -11.53
CA ASN A 159 19.15 8.37 -10.86
C ASN A 159 18.96 9.56 -11.82
N ASN A 160 19.38 9.44 -13.06
CA ASN A 160 19.34 10.50 -14.08
C ASN A 160 18.08 10.47 -14.95
N ARG A 161 16.97 9.89 -14.44
CA ARG A 161 15.69 9.85 -15.14
C ARG A 161 15.10 11.25 -15.35
N LYS A 162 14.38 11.45 -16.47
CA LYS A 162 13.64 12.70 -16.74
C LYS A 162 12.23 12.64 -16.16
N GLY A 163 11.55 11.51 -16.32
CA GLY A 163 10.21 11.29 -15.79
C GLY A 163 10.16 11.20 -14.27
N LEU A 164 8.98 11.42 -13.70
CA LEU A 164 8.69 11.18 -12.30
C LEU A 164 8.29 9.73 -12.08
N THR A 165 8.60 9.21 -10.90
CA THR A 165 8.14 7.89 -10.44
C THR A 165 7.05 8.07 -9.40
N LEU A 166 5.82 7.63 -9.73
CA LEU A 166 4.66 7.60 -8.85
C LEU A 166 4.48 6.16 -8.37
N CYS A 167 4.50 5.97 -7.06
CA CYS A 167 4.48 4.66 -6.43
C CYS A 167 3.35 4.54 -5.41
N ASP A 168 2.39 3.65 -5.69
CA ASP A 168 1.49 3.13 -4.67
C ASP A 168 2.25 2.10 -3.82
N ALA A 169 2.62 2.49 -2.60
CA ALA A 169 3.37 1.68 -1.66
C ALA A 169 2.51 1.20 -0.47
N THR A 170 1.19 1.21 -0.62
CA THR A 170 0.21 0.98 0.44
C THR A 170 0.45 -0.30 1.23
N SER A 171 0.78 -1.39 0.58
CA SER A 171 1.05 -2.66 1.24
C SER A 171 2.55 -2.96 1.41
N ALA A 172 3.41 -2.00 1.12
CA ALA A 172 4.87 -2.10 1.25
C ALA A 172 5.41 -1.29 2.42
N VAL A 173 4.94 -0.05 2.58
CA VAL A 173 5.41 0.88 3.62
C VAL A 173 5.32 0.24 5.01
N PHE A 174 6.37 0.35 5.80
CA PHE A 174 6.60 -0.28 7.10
C PHE A 174 6.88 -1.80 7.07
N ALA A 175 6.94 -2.44 5.89
CA ALA A 175 7.24 -3.86 5.79
C ALA A 175 8.30 -4.20 4.75
N GLN A 176 8.63 -3.27 3.87
CA GLN A 176 9.61 -3.44 2.80
C GLN A 176 10.45 -2.17 2.70
N ASP A 177 11.72 -2.33 2.33
CA ASP A 177 12.65 -1.21 2.20
C ASP A 177 12.35 -0.40 0.93
N LEU A 178 12.29 0.94 1.07
CA LEU A 178 12.05 1.87 -0.02
C LEU A 178 13.20 2.88 -0.10
N ASP A 179 13.79 3.01 -1.30
CA ASP A 179 14.78 4.06 -1.56
C ASP A 179 14.06 5.35 -1.99
N TRP A 180 13.95 6.29 -1.06
CA TRP A 180 13.28 7.57 -1.30
C TRP A 180 13.88 8.35 -2.46
N SER A 181 15.18 8.24 -2.72
CA SER A 181 15.84 8.94 -3.83
C SER A 181 15.33 8.54 -5.22
N LYS A 182 14.67 7.39 -5.29
CA LYS A 182 14.09 6.82 -6.50
C LYS A 182 12.59 7.13 -6.68
N LEU A 183 11.92 7.65 -5.65
CA LEU A 183 10.47 7.83 -5.62
C LEU A 183 10.12 9.32 -5.56
N ASP A 184 9.35 9.80 -6.56
CA ASP A 184 8.99 11.22 -6.65
C ASP A 184 7.64 11.52 -6.02
N ALA A 185 6.67 10.62 -6.15
CA ALA A 185 5.42 10.64 -5.41
C ALA A 185 5.16 9.24 -4.86
N THR A 186 5.07 9.12 -3.55
CA THR A 186 4.77 7.84 -2.88
C THR A 186 3.51 7.98 -2.07
N THR A 187 2.63 6.99 -2.17
CA THR A 187 1.37 7.00 -1.44
C THR A 187 1.18 5.73 -0.63
N PHE A 188 0.46 5.86 0.47
CA PHE A 188 -0.01 4.75 1.27
C PHE A 188 -1.16 5.17 2.18
N SER A 189 -1.80 4.21 2.82
CA SER A 189 -2.85 4.45 3.81
C SER A 189 -2.69 3.58 5.06
N TRP A 190 -3.34 4.00 6.14
CA TRP A 190 -3.03 3.55 7.50
C TRP A 190 -3.52 2.14 7.84
N GLN A 191 -4.47 1.59 7.07
CA GLN A 191 -5.13 0.32 7.38
C GLN A 191 -4.32 -0.93 7.01
N LYS A 192 -3.10 -0.80 6.52
CA LYS A 192 -2.23 -1.92 6.15
C LYS A 192 -1.29 -2.29 7.29
N VAL A 193 0.01 -2.13 7.12
CA VAL A 193 1.03 -2.58 8.08
C VAL A 193 0.77 -2.09 9.50
N LEU A 194 0.34 -0.86 9.65
CA LEU A 194 0.10 -0.27 10.97
C LEU A 194 -1.25 -0.64 11.60
N GLY A 195 -2.14 -1.30 10.86
CA GLY A 195 -3.45 -1.72 11.36
C GLY A 195 -4.36 -0.56 11.79
N GLY A 196 -4.13 0.65 11.26
CA GLY A 196 -5.00 1.80 11.48
C GLY A 196 -6.32 1.69 10.72
N GLU A 197 -7.20 2.68 10.91
CA GLU A 197 -8.40 2.81 10.10
C GLU A 197 -8.10 3.54 8.78
N ALA A 198 -8.77 3.19 7.68
CA ALA A 198 -8.49 3.72 6.35
C ALA A 198 -8.62 5.24 6.26
N ALA A 199 -9.75 5.80 6.28
CA ALA A 199 -10.13 7.22 6.19
C ALA A 199 -9.19 8.19 5.42
N HIS A 200 -7.89 8.14 5.64
CA HIS A 200 -6.88 9.03 5.08
C HIS A 200 -5.80 8.27 4.30
N GLY A 201 -5.25 8.95 3.29
CA GLY A 201 -4.01 8.59 2.64
C GLY A 201 -2.86 9.46 3.12
N ILE A 202 -1.67 8.99 2.91
CA ILE A 202 -0.43 9.77 3.01
C ILE A 202 0.09 9.99 1.59
N LEU A 203 0.43 11.23 1.28
CA LEU A 203 1.10 11.62 0.06
C LEU A 203 2.48 12.18 0.39
N ILE A 204 3.51 11.55 -0.14
CA ILE A 204 4.91 11.94 0.01
C ILE A 204 5.41 12.44 -1.33
N LEU A 205 5.95 13.65 -1.38
CA LEU A 205 6.43 14.29 -2.62
C LEU A 205 7.91 14.64 -2.50
N SER A 206 8.69 14.23 -3.50
CA SER A 206 10.09 14.63 -3.67
C SER A 206 10.21 16.10 -4.09
N PRO A 207 11.40 16.72 -3.96
CA PRO A 207 11.66 18.04 -4.52
C PRO A 207 11.36 18.15 -6.03
N ARG A 208 11.61 17.08 -6.81
CA ARG A 208 11.30 17.02 -8.24
C ARG A 208 9.81 17.07 -8.52
N ALA A 209 9.01 16.37 -7.73
CA ALA A 209 7.55 16.41 -7.84
C ALA A 209 7.01 17.80 -7.49
N ILE A 210 7.56 18.46 -6.45
CA ILE A 210 7.19 19.81 -6.04
C ILE A 210 7.54 20.82 -7.14
N GLU A 211 8.73 20.72 -7.71
CA GLU A 211 9.14 21.57 -8.83
C GLU A 211 8.18 21.45 -10.02
N LEU A 212 7.77 20.22 -10.37
CA LEU A 212 6.78 20.01 -11.42
C LEU A 212 5.44 20.67 -11.07
N LEU A 213 4.92 20.48 -9.86
CA LEU A 213 3.66 21.06 -9.41
C LEU A 213 3.62 22.59 -9.53
N GLU A 214 4.73 23.27 -9.34
CA GLU A 214 4.82 24.73 -9.42
C GLU A 214 5.01 25.24 -10.87
N ASN A 215 5.48 24.39 -11.79
CA ASN A 215 5.79 24.79 -13.17
C ASN A 215 4.80 24.23 -14.20
N TYR A 216 4.01 23.21 -13.85
CA TYR A 216 3.07 22.56 -14.74
C TYR A 216 1.62 22.75 -14.25
N SER A 217 0.68 22.79 -15.18
CA SER A 217 -0.75 22.75 -14.90
C SER A 217 -1.41 21.76 -15.85
N PRO A 218 -2.06 20.71 -15.34
CA PRO A 218 -2.77 19.75 -16.16
C PRO A 218 -3.87 20.39 -17.02
N SER A 219 -4.13 19.79 -18.18
CA SER A 219 -5.18 20.27 -19.11
C SER A 219 -6.60 19.94 -18.66
N TRP A 220 -6.75 19.00 -17.71
CA TRP A 220 -8.03 18.60 -17.16
C TRP A 220 -8.39 19.35 -15.88
N PRO A 221 -9.67 19.43 -15.52
CA PRO A 221 -10.08 20.06 -14.26
C PRO A 221 -9.64 19.21 -13.06
N ILE A 222 -9.06 19.88 -12.05
CA ILE A 222 -8.71 19.24 -10.78
C ILE A 222 -9.82 19.54 -9.76
N PRO A 223 -10.49 18.52 -9.20
CA PRO A 223 -11.45 18.69 -8.12
C PRO A 223 -10.85 19.45 -6.94
N LYS A 224 -11.65 20.24 -6.23
CA LYS A 224 -11.17 21.03 -5.07
C LYS A 224 -10.38 20.19 -4.07
N ILE A 225 -10.84 18.96 -3.83
CA ILE A 225 -10.26 18.03 -2.85
C ILE A 225 -8.90 17.48 -3.28
N PHE A 226 -8.53 17.62 -4.56
CA PHE A 226 -7.24 17.17 -5.11
C PHE A 226 -6.27 18.34 -5.34
N ARG A 227 -6.65 19.58 -5.10
CA ARG A 227 -5.80 20.73 -5.43
C ARG A 227 -4.63 20.85 -4.47
N LEU A 228 -3.44 20.60 -4.95
CA LEU A 228 -2.18 20.76 -4.21
C LEU A 228 -1.54 22.13 -4.42
N THR A 229 -1.98 22.88 -5.45
CA THR A 229 -1.43 24.20 -5.77
C THR A 229 -2.52 25.28 -5.81
N LYS A 230 -2.10 26.50 -5.51
CA LYS A 230 -2.88 27.73 -5.70
C LYS A 230 -1.98 28.78 -6.36
N ASN A 231 -2.42 29.33 -7.51
CA ASN A 231 -1.62 30.27 -8.28
C ASN A 231 -0.19 29.75 -8.60
N LYS A 232 -0.10 28.48 -9.01
CA LYS A 232 1.17 27.79 -9.28
C LYS A 232 2.13 27.72 -8.10
N LYS A 233 1.65 27.86 -6.86
CA LYS A 233 2.43 27.66 -5.65
C LYS A 233 1.83 26.54 -4.83
N LEU A 234 2.70 25.70 -4.27
CA LEU A 234 2.30 24.63 -3.39
C LEU A 234 1.47 25.14 -2.22
N ILE A 235 0.40 24.47 -1.87
CA ILE A 235 -0.39 24.78 -0.66
C ILE A 235 0.35 24.17 0.53
N GLU A 236 1.35 24.87 1.03
CA GLU A 236 2.24 24.40 2.12
C GLU A 236 1.49 23.92 3.37
N GLY A 237 0.30 24.49 3.64
CA GLY A 237 -0.52 24.11 4.78
C GLY A 237 -0.86 22.60 4.79
N VAL A 238 -1.10 21.99 3.63
CA VAL A 238 -1.41 20.55 3.51
C VAL A 238 -0.29 19.69 4.11
N PHE A 239 0.95 20.12 3.94
CA PHE A 239 2.15 19.43 4.40
C PHE A 239 2.59 19.84 5.82
N ARG A 240 1.73 20.61 6.52
CA ARG A 240 1.90 21.03 7.92
C ARG A 240 0.68 20.71 8.78
N GLY A 241 -0.19 19.79 8.31
CA GLY A 241 -1.37 19.37 9.03
C GLY A 241 -2.62 20.26 8.82
N GLU A 242 -2.61 21.15 7.84
CA GLU A 242 -3.82 21.88 7.39
C GLU A 242 -4.48 21.07 6.26
N THR A 243 -5.29 20.10 6.62
CA THR A 243 -5.92 19.17 5.66
C THR A 243 -6.87 19.87 4.68
N LEU A 244 -6.98 19.33 3.46
CA LEU A 244 -7.88 19.85 2.41
C LEU A 244 -9.37 19.73 2.78
N ASN A 245 -9.71 18.75 3.59
CA ASN A 245 -11.05 18.49 4.12
C ASN A 245 -11.00 18.30 5.63
N THR A 246 -12.15 18.08 6.27
CA THR A 246 -12.21 17.73 7.69
C THR A 246 -11.74 16.30 7.89
N PRO A 247 -10.64 16.08 8.64
CA PRO A 247 -10.11 14.74 8.91
C PRO A 247 -10.86 14.06 10.04
N SER A 248 -10.71 12.75 10.15
CA SER A 248 -11.11 11.99 11.33
C SER A 248 -10.01 12.06 12.38
N MET A 249 -10.22 12.85 13.44
CA MET A 249 -9.24 12.94 14.53
C MET A 249 -9.10 11.61 15.27
N LEU A 250 -10.14 10.77 15.32
CA LEU A 250 -10.06 9.41 15.86
C LEU A 250 -9.02 8.57 15.14
N CYS A 251 -9.05 8.60 13.79
CA CYS A 251 -8.08 7.86 12.97
C CYS A 251 -6.66 8.45 13.10
N VAL A 252 -6.53 9.75 13.28
CA VAL A 252 -5.23 10.42 13.50
C VAL A 252 -4.61 9.98 14.83
N GLU A 253 -5.39 9.93 15.92
CA GLU A 253 -4.90 9.47 17.22
C GLU A 253 -4.50 7.98 17.19
N ASP A 254 -5.31 7.15 16.55
CA ASP A 254 -5.00 5.72 16.33
C ASP A 254 -3.71 5.52 15.51
N TYR A 255 -3.51 6.36 14.48
CA TYR A 255 -2.30 6.35 13.67
C TYR A 255 -1.06 6.78 14.45
N ILE A 256 -1.17 7.82 15.28
CA ILE A 256 -0.08 8.25 16.16
C ILE A 256 0.33 7.11 17.11
N ASP A 257 -0.65 6.43 17.75
CA ASP A 257 -0.37 5.30 18.60
C ASP A 257 0.38 4.17 17.86
N ALA A 258 -0.03 3.87 16.63
CA ALA A 258 0.66 2.87 15.82
C ALA A 258 2.10 3.29 15.49
N LEU A 259 2.36 4.56 15.18
CA LEU A 259 3.71 5.07 14.93
C LEU A 259 4.60 5.03 16.17
N GLU A 260 4.06 5.37 17.34
CA GLU A 260 4.78 5.26 18.61
C GLU A 260 5.11 3.78 18.94
N TRP A 261 4.22 2.86 18.62
CA TRP A 261 4.53 1.43 18.72
C TRP A 261 5.65 1.02 17.77
N VAL A 262 5.64 1.47 16.50
CA VAL A 262 6.75 1.25 15.55
C VAL A 262 8.07 1.70 16.17
N LYS A 263 8.11 2.90 16.73
CA LYS A 263 9.28 3.44 17.43
C LYS A 263 9.75 2.51 18.55
N SER A 264 8.82 2.00 19.34
CA SER A 264 9.12 1.14 20.51
C SER A 264 9.72 -0.22 20.15
N ILE A 265 9.48 -0.73 18.93
CA ILE A 265 9.99 -2.04 18.46
C ILE A 265 11.23 -1.93 17.58
N GLY A 266 11.87 -0.75 17.53
CA GLY A 266 13.09 -0.52 16.76
C GLY A 266 12.86 0.16 15.40
N GLY A 267 11.77 0.93 15.29
CA GLY A 267 11.46 1.75 14.12
C GLY A 267 11.14 0.90 12.86
N TYR A 268 11.34 1.52 11.72
CA TYR A 268 11.11 0.91 10.40
C TYR A 268 11.79 -0.45 10.22
N GLN A 269 13.05 -0.58 10.66
CA GLN A 269 13.77 -1.84 10.56
C GLN A 269 13.19 -2.93 11.48
N GLY A 270 12.58 -2.54 12.60
CA GLY A 270 11.88 -3.46 13.49
C GLY A 270 10.63 -4.05 12.84
N THR A 271 9.85 -3.24 12.12
CA THR A 271 8.64 -3.71 11.41
C THR A 271 8.98 -4.60 10.21
N ILE A 272 10.03 -4.25 9.43
CA ILE A 272 10.52 -5.10 8.32
C ILE A 272 10.93 -6.49 8.84
N LYS A 273 11.76 -6.54 9.88
CA LYS A 273 12.19 -7.82 10.48
C LYS A 273 11.01 -8.68 10.95
N ARG A 274 9.96 -8.04 11.47
CA ARG A 274 8.74 -8.74 11.90
C ARG A 274 8.00 -9.32 10.69
N ALA A 275 7.82 -8.55 9.62
CA ALA A 275 7.18 -8.99 8.39
C ALA A 275 7.95 -10.17 7.74
N ASP A 276 9.28 -10.06 7.66
CA ASP A 276 10.15 -11.09 7.10
C ASP A 276 10.11 -12.38 7.94
N HIS A 277 10.12 -12.26 9.27
CA HIS A 277 9.98 -13.40 10.17
C HIS A 277 8.65 -14.13 9.93
N ASN A 278 7.53 -13.41 9.88
CA ASN A 278 6.22 -13.99 9.63
C ASN A 278 6.18 -14.68 8.25
N PHE A 279 6.73 -14.02 7.23
CA PHE A 279 6.83 -14.60 5.89
C PHE A 279 7.65 -15.88 5.87
N SER A 280 8.76 -15.94 6.59
CA SER A 280 9.62 -17.15 6.65
C SER A 280 8.87 -18.36 7.19
N ILE A 281 7.94 -18.16 8.14
CA ILE A 281 7.11 -19.24 8.69
C ILE A 281 6.13 -19.76 7.63
N ILE A 282 5.46 -18.84 6.92
CA ILE A 282 4.53 -19.24 5.85
C ILE A 282 5.27 -19.87 4.68
N LYS A 283 6.43 -19.32 4.28
CA LYS A 283 7.26 -19.91 3.22
C LYS A 283 7.59 -21.37 3.55
N LYS A 284 8.08 -21.63 4.76
CA LYS A 284 8.39 -23.00 5.22
C LYS A 284 7.17 -23.93 5.16
N TRP A 285 5.98 -23.42 5.50
CA TRP A 285 4.75 -24.20 5.41
C TRP A 285 4.35 -24.47 3.96
N VAL A 286 4.44 -23.49 3.07
CA VAL A 286 4.16 -23.65 1.64
C VAL A 286 5.12 -24.67 1.01
N ASP A 287 6.43 -24.55 1.28
CA ASP A 287 7.46 -25.45 0.77
C ASP A 287 7.23 -26.93 1.19
N GLN A 288 6.53 -27.16 2.31
CA GLN A 288 6.18 -28.49 2.81
C GLN A 288 4.77 -28.95 2.40
N SER A 289 3.99 -28.08 1.77
CA SER A 289 2.62 -28.36 1.36
C SER A 289 2.61 -29.02 -0.02
N ASN A 290 1.60 -29.85 -0.24
CA ASN A 290 1.40 -30.56 -1.53
C ASN A 290 0.10 -30.14 -2.24
N TRP A 291 -0.54 -29.05 -1.81
CA TRP A 291 -1.83 -28.62 -2.36
C TRP A 291 -1.93 -27.11 -2.61
N VAL A 292 -0.96 -26.35 -2.15
CA VAL A 292 -0.81 -24.91 -2.41
C VAL A 292 0.63 -24.60 -2.82
N ASP A 293 0.78 -23.51 -3.59
CA ASP A 293 2.04 -22.91 -3.98
C ASP A 293 1.88 -21.39 -4.02
N PHE A 294 2.98 -20.65 -4.06
CA PHE A 294 2.91 -19.20 -4.25
C PHE A 294 2.32 -18.86 -5.62
N LEU A 295 1.47 -17.82 -5.66
CA LEU A 295 1.00 -17.29 -6.92
C LEU A 295 2.13 -16.61 -7.70
N CYS A 296 3.00 -15.87 -6.99
CA CYS A 296 4.24 -15.31 -7.56
C CYS A 296 5.29 -16.42 -7.73
N GLU A 297 5.84 -16.54 -8.93
CA GLU A 297 6.75 -17.62 -9.29
C GLU A 297 8.23 -17.29 -9.04
N SER A 298 8.59 -16.00 -9.02
CA SER A 298 9.96 -15.55 -8.74
C SER A 298 10.18 -15.36 -7.25
N GLU A 299 11.17 -16.05 -6.69
CA GLU A 299 11.48 -15.98 -5.25
C GLU A 299 11.85 -14.55 -4.80
N GLU A 300 12.58 -13.80 -5.61
CA GLU A 300 12.97 -12.42 -5.31
C GLU A 300 11.78 -11.45 -5.29
N ASN A 301 10.70 -11.79 -5.99
CA ASN A 301 9.48 -10.99 -6.09
C ASN A 301 8.39 -11.39 -5.09
N LEU A 302 8.61 -12.40 -4.25
CA LEU A 302 7.62 -12.81 -3.24
C LEU A 302 7.33 -11.68 -2.25
N SER A 303 6.05 -11.38 -2.07
CA SER A 303 5.60 -10.40 -1.07
C SER A 303 5.68 -10.98 0.34
N ASN A 304 6.26 -10.22 1.27
CA ASN A 304 6.29 -10.54 2.69
C ASN A 304 5.09 -9.97 3.47
N THR A 305 4.12 -9.36 2.77
CA THR A 305 2.94 -8.72 3.39
C THR A 305 1.65 -9.35 2.97
N SER A 306 1.38 -9.44 1.67
CA SER A 306 0.19 -10.05 1.09
C SER A 306 0.59 -11.31 0.36
N VAL A 307 0.63 -12.43 1.07
CA VAL A 307 1.01 -13.72 0.49
C VAL A 307 -0.19 -14.31 -0.24
N CYS A 308 -0.11 -14.34 -1.56
CA CYS A 308 -1.13 -14.98 -2.41
C CYS A 308 -0.68 -16.39 -2.79
N LEU A 309 -1.57 -17.35 -2.57
CA LEU A 309 -1.35 -18.77 -2.85
C LEU A 309 -2.31 -19.23 -3.95
N LYS A 310 -1.78 -20.02 -4.87
CA LYS A 310 -2.56 -20.81 -5.86
C LYS A 310 -2.68 -22.26 -5.40
N PHE A 311 -3.68 -22.96 -5.92
CA PHE A 311 -3.80 -24.40 -5.70
C PHE A 311 -2.84 -25.15 -6.59
N SER A 312 -2.31 -26.27 -6.10
CA SER A 312 -1.35 -27.12 -6.81
C SER A 312 -1.81 -28.57 -6.88
N ASN A 313 -1.08 -29.40 -7.64
CA ASN A 313 -1.39 -30.82 -7.89
C ASN A 313 -2.84 -31.04 -8.38
N ASN A 314 -3.54 -32.04 -7.90
CA ASN A 314 -4.89 -32.38 -8.36
C ASN A 314 -5.91 -31.22 -8.24
N LEU A 315 -5.66 -30.22 -7.36
CA LEU A 315 -6.53 -29.07 -7.23
C LEU A 315 -6.30 -28.05 -8.35
N SER A 316 -5.13 -28.00 -8.95
CA SER A 316 -4.85 -27.14 -10.11
C SER A 316 -5.51 -27.64 -11.39
N GLU A 317 -5.88 -28.92 -11.46
CA GLU A 317 -6.61 -29.53 -12.60
C GLU A 317 -8.10 -29.13 -12.62
N LEU A 318 -8.64 -28.64 -11.51
CA LEU A 318 -10.01 -28.12 -11.44
C LEU A 318 -10.15 -26.86 -12.30
N ASN A 319 -11.31 -26.69 -12.91
CA ASN A 319 -11.62 -25.43 -13.59
C ASN A 319 -11.71 -24.27 -12.58
N GLU A 320 -11.67 -23.04 -13.06
CA GLU A 320 -11.64 -21.84 -12.22
C GLU A 320 -12.85 -21.73 -11.27
N VAL A 321 -14.03 -22.14 -11.72
CA VAL A 321 -15.27 -22.08 -10.92
C VAL A 321 -15.15 -23.01 -9.70
N ASP A 322 -14.67 -24.22 -9.92
CA ASP A 322 -14.49 -25.22 -8.86
C ASP A 322 -13.36 -24.84 -7.90
N GLN A 323 -12.25 -24.29 -8.40
CA GLN A 323 -11.20 -23.75 -7.56
C GLN A 323 -11.70 -22.60 -6.66
N ARG A 324 -12.53 -21.68 -7.19
CA ARG A 324 -13.16 -20.60 -6.42
C ARG A 324 -14.15 -21.15 -5.38
N ALA A 325 -14.92 -22.17 -5.73
CA ALA A 325 -15.80 -22.85 -4.79
C ALA A 325 -15.02 -23.53 -3.65
N PHE A 326 -13.92 -24.17 -3.98
CA PHE A 326 -13.02 -24.81 -3.02
C PHE A 326 -12.38 -23.78 -2.06
N ALA A 327 -11.85 -22.66 -2.58
CA ALA A 327 -11.32 -21.57 -1.77
C ALA A 327 -12.36 -21.03 -0.77
N LYS A 328 -13.60 -20.81 -1.24
CA LYS A 328 -14.71 -20.35 -0.39
C LYS A 328 -15.06 -21.38 0.69
N ALA A 329 -15.07 -22.68 0.33
CA ALA A 329 -15.35 -23.75 1.29
C ALA A 329 -14.29 -23.82 2.40
N ILE A 330 -12.99 -23.71 2.06
CA ILE A 330 -11.90 -23.63 3.04
C ILE A 330 -12.07 -22.39 3.91
N GLY A 331 -12.28 -21.21 3.31
CA GLY A 331 -12.47 -19.95 4.05
C GLY A 331 -13.63 -20.06 5.05
N LYS A 332 -14.76 -20.66 4.62
CA LYS A 332 -15.90 -20.92 5.49
C LYS A 332 -15.55 -21.87 6.64
N LEU A 333 -14.89 -22.99 6.38
CA LEU A 333 -14.50 -23.95 7.40
C LEU A 333 -13.58 -23.31 8.46
N LEU A 334 -12.58 -22.55 8.04
CA LEU A 334 -11.65 -21.88 8.95
C LEU A 334 -12.32 -20.76 9.77
N ASN A 335 -13.30 -20.08 9.18
CA ASN A 335 -14.12 -19.09 9.88
C ASN A 335 -14.99 -19.78 10.94
N ASP A 336 -15.72 -20.83 10.57
CA ASP A 336 -16.60 -21.60 11.49
C ASP A 336 -15.80 -22.22 12.66
N GLU A 337 -14.58 -22.69 12.38
CA GLU A 337 -13.63 -23.20 13.38
C GLU A 337 -12.98 -22.10 14.23
N LYS A 338 -13.13 -20.85 13.86
CA LYS A 338 -12.46 -19.70 14.49
C LYS A 338 -10.94 -19.89 14.54
N VAL A 339 -10.34 -20.06 13.37
CA VAL A 339 -8.87 -20.19 13.19
C VAL A 339 -8.31 -19.23 12.17
N ALA A 340 -9.10 -18.76 11.18
CA ALA A 340 -8.71 -17.72 10.25
C ALA A 340 -9.93 -17.05 9.61
N TYR A 341 -9.85 -15.73 9.45
CA TYR A 341 -10.85 -14.91 8.76
C TYR A 341 -10.25 -14.29 7.49
N ASP A 342 -11.09 -14.03 6.49
CA ASP A 342 -10.78 -13.25 5.28
C ASP A 342 -9.59 -13.76 4.43
N ILE A 343 -9.35 -15.06 4.44
CA ILE A 343 -8.21 -15.68 3.73
C ILE A 343 -8.46 -15.99 2.25
N VAL A 344 -9.67 -15.81 1.74
CA VAL A 344 -9.96 -16.06 0.32
C VAL A 344 -9.37 -14.93 -0.52
N ASN A 345 -8.75 -15.28 -1.64
CA ASN A 345 -8.16 -14.28 -2.54
C ASN A 345 -9.21 -13.30 -3.08
N HIS A 346 -8.75 -12.14 -3.54
CA HIS A 346 -9.62 -11.10 -4.09
C HIS A 346 -10.46 -11.64 -5.27
N ARG A 347 -11.73 -11.20 -5.38
CA ARG A 347 -12.68 -11.69 -6.40
C ARG A 347 -12.18 -11.56 -7.83
N SER A 348 -11.37 -10.54 -8.13
CA SER A 348 -10.80 -10.28 -9.46
C SER A 348 -9.39 -10.85 -9.65
N ALA A 349 -8.84 -11.54 -8.65
CA ALA A 349 -7.57 -12.26 -8.73
C ALA A 349 -7.80 -13.73 -9.06
N PRO A 350 -6.78 -14.48 -9.46
CA PRO A 350 -6.87 -15.94 -9.61
C PRO A 350 -7.42 -16.62 -8.35
N PRO A 351 -8.13 -17.76 -8.48
CA PRO A 351 -8.63 -18.51 -7.33
C PRO A 351 -7.48 -18.96 -6.42
N GLY A 352 -7.69 -18.89 -5.10
CA GLY A 352 -6.67 -19.28 -4.13
C GLY A 352 -6.88 -18.61 -2.79
N LEU A 353 -5.82 -18.55 -2.00
CA LEU A 353 -5.82 -17.98 -0.66
C LEU A 353 -4.91 -16.75 -0.61
N ARG A 354 -5.24 -15.82 0.29
CA ARG A 354 -4.41 -14.63 0.55
C ARG A 354 -4.30 -14.41 2.05
N LEU A 355 -3.08 -14.38 2.53
CA LEU A 355 -2.78 -14.17 3.94
C LEU A 355 -2.05 -12.84 4.11
N SER A 356 -2.59 -11.97 4.94
CA SER A 356 -1.85 -10.81 5.43
C SER A 356 -0.98 -11.24 6.61
N LEU A 357 0.32 -10.92 6.53
CA LEU A 357 1.31 -11.37 7.53
C LEU A 357 1.82 -10.25 8.43
N ILE A 358 1.25 -9.08 8.34
CA ILE A 358 1.86 -7.85 8.87
C ILE A 358 1.79 -7.79 10.39
N HIS A 359 0.76 -8.34 11.00
CA HIS A 359 0.50 -8.27 12.45
C HIS A 359 0.45 -9.62 13.17
N ILE A 360 0.80 -10.63 12.51
CA ILE A 360 0.74 -11.99 13.05
C ILE A 360 1.98 -12.32 13.89
#